data_108aa0e9d7eac1cdb3b7a1590b3db8cc
#
_entry.id   108aa0e9d7eac1cdb3b7a1590b3db8cc
#
_cell.length_a   1.000
_cell.length_b   1.000
_cell.length_c   1.000
_cell.angle_alpha   90.00
_cell.angle_beta   90.00
_cell.angle_gamma   90.00
#
_symmetry.space_group_name_H-M   'P 1'
#
loop_
_entity.id
_entity.type
_entity.pdbx_description
1 polymer ?
#
loop_
_entity_poly.entity_id
_entity_poly.type
_entity_poly.pdbx_seq_one_letter_code
_entity_poly.pdbx_strand_id
1 'polypeptide(L)'
;PASSILHALAHDLPRCGGMVHQAEDEIAAVGAMLGAYFGGTPSFTVTSGPGFSLKQEFLGYAQMAELPGVVVDVQRAGPSTGMPTKTEQSDLEIAVHGRHGQNAAIVLSVANVSDCFYAPHVARYLAETLRTPITILSDFHVANSFGVVNEMRSCQLDDVADIATDVLERFDLQPLAVAPLIHPNQAAPGHSPDMRRITGLNTDSEGSISYRAETAQQAHATRVAKLDAVRDALAVPTIHGDTAAGVLLCGWGSSRGALYEAVDELAAAGVRIAGMHFHTVFPLPQALTSVLHGYDQVFTVEQAYGDARHPGPFAALLRQETACDVRTLVGQATGRPLTPGTIVDAVKEGAHG
;
A
#
# COMPACT_ATOMS: atom_id res chain seq x y z
N PRO A 1 0.00 13.66 -11.58
CA PRO A 1 -1.40 13.28 -11.29
C PRO A 1 -1.87 13.71 -9.91
N ALA A 2 -0.96 14.01 -8.95
CA ALA A 2 -1.31 14.38 -7.57
C ALA A 2 -1.85 15.82 -7.40
N SER A 3 -1.68 16.71 -8.38
CA SER A 3 -2.01 18.14 -8.27
C SER A 3 -3.50 18.41 -8.03
N SER A 4 -4.40 17.60 -8.60
CA SER A 4 -5.84 17.75 -8.38
C SER A 4 -6.24 17.51 -6.91
N ILE A 5 -5.58 16.58 -6.23
CA ILE A 5 -5.78 16.33 -4.79
C ILE A 5 -5.32 17.55 -3.99
N LEU A 6 -4.16 18.13 -4.30
CA LEU A 6 -3.67 19.33 -3.64
C LEU A 6 -4.65 20.51 -3.81
N HIS A 7 -5.17 20.73 -5.03
CA HIS A 7 -6.13 21.81 -5.28
C HIS A 7 -7.45 21.62 -4.51
N ALA A 8 -8.00 20.40 -4.50
CA ALA A 8 -9.22 20.10 -3.74
C ALA A 8 -9.01 20.34 -2.24
N LEU A 9 -7.92 19.81 -1.68
CA LEU A 9 -7.59 19.99 -0.26
C LEU A 9 -7.32 21.46 0.09
N ALA A 10 -6.62 22.21 -0.76
CA ALA A 10 -6.37 23.63 -0.53
C ALA A 10 -7.68 24.46 -0.45
N HIS A 11 -8.72 24.03 -1.18
CA HIS A 11 -10.04 24.66 -1.14
C HIS A 11 -10.85 24.25 0.09
N ASP A 12 -10.87 22.96 0.44
CA ASP A 12 -11.84 22.41 1.39
C ASP A 12 -11.27 22.24 2.81
N LEU A 13 -10.01 21.86 2.96
CA LEU A 13 -9.42 21.51 4.25
C LEU A 13 -9.39 22.67 5.26
N PRO A 14 -9.12 23.95 4.86
CA PRO A 14 -9.20 25.08 5.79
C PRO A 14 -10.59 25.31 6.38
N ARG A 15 -11.65 24.94 5.65
CA ARG A 15 -13.04 25.05 6.12
C ARG A 15 -13.36 24.01 7.20
N CYS A 16 -12.58 22.93 7.26
CA CYS A 16 -12.70 21.89 8.27
C CYS A 16 -11.69 22.05 9.41
N GLY A 17 -11.00 23.21 9.49
CA GLY A 17 -9.98 23.46 10.53
C GLY A 17 -8.62 22.85 10.25
N GLY A 18 -8.42 22.26 9.07
CA GLY A 18 -7.13 21.72 8.64
C GLY A 18 -6.28 22.76 7.90
N MET A 19 -5.06 22.38 7.56
CA MET A 19 -4.11 23.23 6.82
C MET A 19 -3.46 22.46 5.68
N VAL A 20 -3.30 23.12 4.54
CA VAL A 20 -2.49 22.63 3.43
C VAL A 20 -1.20 23.43 3.38
N HIS A 21 -0.08 22.72 3.42
CA HIS A 21 1.27 23.28 3.26
C HIS A 21 1.82 22.86 1.90
N GLN A 22 2.01 23.82 1.01
CA GLN A 22 2.74 23.59 -0.23
C GLN A 22 4.23 23.76 0.03
N ALA A 23 4.94 22.65 0.07
CA ALA A 23 6.38 22.65 0.25
C ALA A 23 7.14 22.99 -1.05
N GLU A 24 8.38 23.39 -0.93
CA GLU A 24 9.28 23.68 -2.08
C GLU A 24 9.51 22.45 -2.95
N ASP A 25 9.72 21.28 -2.30
CA ASP A 25 9.97 20.01 -2.95
C ASP A 25 9.41 18.84 -2.11
N GLU A 26 9.57 17.64 -2.63
CA GLU A 26 9.08 16.42 -2.00
C GLU A 26 9.82 16.05 -0.73
N ILE A 27 11.09 16.43 -0.59
CA ILE A 27 11.91 16.21 0.62
C ILE A 27 11.37 17.10 1.75
N ALA A 28 11.16 18.38 1.46
CA ALA A 28 10.56 19.32 2.42
C ALA A 28 9.11 18.89 2.79
N ALA A 29 8.33 18.38 1.84
CA ALA A 29 6.97 17.94 2.10
C ALA A 29 6.90 16.75 3.08
N VAL A 30 7.73 15.72 2.90
CA VAL A 30 7.77 14.58 3.83
C VAL A 30 8.33 14.98 5.19
N GLY A 31 9.31 15.88 5.22
CA GLY A 31 9.84 16.44 6.47
C GLY A 31 8.77 17.21 7.26
N ALA A 32 7.96 18.04 6.59
CA ALA A 32 6.83 18.75 7.18
C ALA A 32 5.76 17.78 7.72
N MET A 33 5.43 16.72 6.98
CA MET A 33 4.51 15.67 7.42
C MET A 33 5.00 15.02 8.73
N LEU A 34 6.25 14.58 8.78
CA LEU A 34 6.82 13.94 9.96
C LEU A 34 6.91 14.92 11.16
N GLY A 35 7.23 16.18 10.89
CA GLY A 35 7.24 17.24 11.91
C GLY A 35 5.86 17.51 12.50
N ALA A 36 4.81 17.49 11.68
CA ALA A 36 3.43 17.62 12.14
C ALA A 36 3.01 16.45 13.04
N TYR A 37 3.30 15.21 12.65
CA TYR A 37 3.06 14.04 13.51
C TYR A 37 3.87 14.08 14.81
N PHE A 38 5.11 14.53 14.75
CA PHE A 38 5.90 14.75 15.98
C PHE A 38 5.23 15.78 16.90
N GLY A 39 4.66 16.84 16.31
CA GLY A 39 3.90 17.86 17.04
C GLY A 39 2.50 17.41 17.50
N GLY A 40 2.10 16.17 17.21
CA GLY A 40 0.81 15.62 17.61
C GLY A 40 -0.33 15.88 16.64
N THR A 41 -0.04 16.33 15.41
CA THR A 41 -1.06 16.60 14.39
C THR A 41 -0.99 15.57 13.26
N PRO A 42 -2.05 14.77 13.04
CA PRO A 42 -2.10 13.84 11.92
C PRO A 42 -1.91 14.56 10.59
N SER A 43 -1.10 13.98 9.72
CA SER A 43 -0.74 14.60 8.44
C SER A 43 -0.41 13.57 7.38
N PHE A 44 -0.50 13.95 6.12
CA PHE A 44 -0.11 13.10 4.99
C PHE A 44 0.51 13.94 3.87
N THR A 45 1.22 13.29 2.98
CA THR A 45 1.77 13.90 1.78
C THR A 45 1.34 13.13 0.53
N VAL A 46 1.10 13.85 -0.55
CA VAL A 46 0.69 13.27 -1.83
C VAL A 46 1.79 13.52 -2.86
N THR A 47 2.10 12.52 -3.67
CA THR A 47 3.16 12.59 -4.67
C THR A 47 2.88 11.68 -5.86
N SER A 48 3.86 11.49 -6.71
CA SER A 48 3.93 10.54 -7.81
C SER A 48 5.34 9.95 -7.85
N GLY A 49 5.56 8.86 -8.55
CA GLY A 49 6.81 8.07 -8.55
C GLY A 49 8.13 8.82 -8.35
N PRO A 50 8.47 9.85 -9.19
CA PRO A 50 9.72 10.60 -8.99
C PRO A 50 9.83 11.29 -7.64
N GLY A 51 8.74 11.90 -7.16
CA GLY A 51 8.70 12.53 -5.84
C GLY A 51 8.67 11.49 -4.70
N PHE A 52 8.08 10.32 -4.95
CA PHE A 52 8.13 9.20 -4.00
C PHE A 52 9.57 8.69 -3.83
N SER A 53 10.36 8.63 -4.90
CA SER A 53 11.79 8.32 -4.83
C SER A 53 12.55 9.28 -3.90
N LEU A 54 12.27 10.59 -3.99
CA LEU A 54 12.92 11.60 -3.14
C LEU A 54 12.54 11.49 -1.65
N LYS A 55 11.42 10.86 -1.32
CA LYS A 55 10.95 10.70 0.06
C LYS A 55 11.58 9.49 0.79
N GLN A 56 12.25 8.57 0.09
CA GLN A 56 12.65 7.26 0.65
C GLN A 56 13.56 7.36 1.88
N GLU A 57 14.50 8.31 1.91
CA GLU A 57 15.35 8.50 3.07
C GLU A 57 14.57 8.92 4.32
N PHE A 58 13.66 9.88 4.20
CA PHE A 58 12.80 10.30 5.31
C PHE A 58 11.84 9.19 5.78
N LEU A 59 11.38 8.33 4.88
CA LEU A 59 10.58 7.17 5.28
C LEU A 59 11.39 6.15 6.09
N GLY A 60 12.67 5.96 5.75
CA GLY A 60 13.62 5.19 6.56
C GLY A 60 13.85 5.84 7.93
N TYR A 61 14.07 7.14 7.97
CA TYR A 61 14.19 7.91 9.21
C TYR A 61 12.94 7.79 10.09
N ALA A 62 11.73 7.88 9.49
CA ALA A 62 10.47 7.78 10.21
C ALA A 62 10.31 6.43 10.92
N GLN A 63 10.76 5.34 10.31
CA GLN A 63 10.77 4.02 10.95
C GLN A 63 11.72 3.95 12.14
N MET A 64 12.92 4.54 12.02
CA MET A 64 13.89 4.60 13.11
C MET A 64 13.40 5.45 14.27
N ALA A 65 12.75 6.56 13.96
CA ALA A 65 12.26 7.53 14.93
C ALA A 65 10.86 7.16 15.48
N GLU A 66 10.24 6.07 14.98
CA GLU A 66 8.86 5.68 15.27
C GLU A 66 7.88 6.84 15.09
N LEU A 67 7.98 7.52 13.96
CA LEU A 67 7.06 8.58 13.55
C LEU A 67 6.02 8.01 12.58
N PRO A 68 4.73 8.20 12.86
CA PRO A 68 3.68 7.91 11.88
C PRO A 68 3.81 8.80 10.65
N GLY A 69 3.18 8.39 9.57
CA GLY A 69 3.04 9.18 8.37
C GLY A 69 2.24 8.43 7.31
N VAL A 70 1.54 9.15 6.44
CA VAL A 70 0.85 8.56 5.31
C VAL A 70 1.34 9.21 4.03
N VAL A 71 1.83 8.40 3.10
CA VAL A 71 2.23 8.86 1.77
C VAL A 71 1.28 8.29 0.75
N VAL A 72 0.60 9.16 0.01
CA VAL A 72 -0.22 8.77 -1.13
C VAL A 72 0.62 8.95 -2.39
N ASP A 73 0.91 7.85 -3.07
CA ASP A 73 1.58 7.85 -4.36
C ASP A 73 0.55 7.60 -5.47
N VAL A 74 0.32 8.63 -6.29
CA VAL A 74 -0.53 8.54 -7.47
C VAL A 74 0.37 8.16 -8.63
N GLN A 75 0.49 6.86 -8.88
CA GLN A 75 1.40 6.29 -9.87
C GLN A 75 1.10 6.78 -11.29
N ARG A 76 2.12 6.91 -12.08
CA ARG A 76 2.05 7.23 -13.51
C ARG A 76 3.07 6.42 -14.27
N ALA A 77 2.87 6.30 -15.58
CA ALA A 77 3.79 5.57 -16.44
C ALA A 77 5.21 6.16 -16.39
N GLY A 78 6.17 5.33 -15.98
CA GLY A 78 7.59 5.65 -15.83
C GLY A 78 8.44 5.12 -16.98
N PRO A 79 9.77 5.03 -16.81
CA PRO A 79 10.55 5.62 -15.69
C PRO A 79 10.72 7.15 -15.82
N SER A 80 11.17 7.80 -14.75
CA SER A 80 11.33 9.26 -14.64
C SER A 80 10.01 9.99 -14.92
N THR A 81 10.01 11.00 -15.78
CA THR A 81 8.78 11.69 -16.18
C THR A 81 7.87 10.81 -17.03
N GLY A 82 8.44 9.91 -17.82
CA GLY A 82 7.74 8.92 -18.63
C GLY A 82 6.55 9.49 -19.40
N MET A 83 5.35 9.00 -19.08
CA MET A 83 4.09 9.52 -19.60
C MET A 83 3.27 10.12 -18.43
N PRO A 84 3.43 11.40 -18.09
CA PRO A 84 2.96 11.99 -16.83
C PRO A 84 1.45 12.00 -16.63
N THR A 85 0.68 11.82 -17.70
CA THR A 85 -0.80 11.78 -17.70
C THR A 85 -1.35 10.41 -18.13
N LYS A 86 -0.58 9.35 -17.89
CA LYS A 86 -0.95 7.98 -18.24
C LYS A 86 -0.81 7.07 -17.04
N THR A 87 -1.69 6.06 -16.96
CA THR A 87 -1.71 5.12 -15.85
C THR A 87 -0.66 4.03 -16.01
N GLU A 88 -0.05 3.65 -14.89
CA GLU A 88 0.81 2.48 -14.76
C GLU A 88 0.91 2.12 -13.26
N GLN A 89 1.24 0.87 -12.96
CA GLN A 89 1.52 0.37 -11.61
C GLN A 89 3.03 0.18 -11.42
N SER A 90 3.81 1.23 -11.72
CA SER A 90 5.27 1.20 -11.83
C SER A 90 6.02 1.33 -10.52
N ASP A 91 5.34 1.74 -9.43
CA ASP A 91 6.01 2.16 -8.20
C ASP A 91 5.94 1.11 -7.08
N LEU A 92 5.47 -0.11 -7.37
CA LEU A 92 5.35 -1.19 -6.39
C LEU A 92 6.70 -1.56 -5.77
N GLU A 93 7.72 -1.77 -6.61
CA GLU A 93 9.05 -2.19 -6.12
C GLU A 93 9.68 -1.14 -5.22
N ILE A 94 9.59 0.14 -5.58
CA ILE A 94 10.11 1.21 -4.73
C ILE A 94 9.28 1.38 -3.46
N ALA A 95 7.97 1.11 -3.49
CA ALA A 95 7.12 1.17 -2.30
C ALA A 95 7.51 0.10 -1.27
N VAL A 96 7.83 -1.10 -1.74
CA VAL A 96 8.20 -2.24 -0.90
C VAL A 96 9.68 -2.23 -0.54
N HIS A 97 10.57 -2.00 -1.50
CA HIS A 97 12.02 -2.22 -1.35
C HIS A 97 12.87 -0.94 -1.46
N GLY A 98 12.28 0.23 -1.75
CA GLY A 98 13.04 1.44 -2.08
C GLY A 98 13.85 2.07 -0.97
N ARG A 99 13.63 1.71 0.29
CA ARG A 99 14.38 2.24 1.43
C ARG A 99 15.68 1.46 1.61
N HIS A 100 16.75 2.18 1.97
CA HIS A 100 18.00 1.52 2.32
C HIS A 100 17.90 0.75 3.64
N GLY A 101 18.66 -0.31 3.79
CA GLY A 101 18.62 -1.21 4.94
C GLY A 101 17.35 -2.07 4.96
N GLN A 102 17.24 -2.89 6.00
CA GLN A 102 16.06 -3.72 6.22
C GLN A 102 14.92 -2.87 6.81
N ASN A 103 13.82 -2.78 6.10
CA ASN A 103 12.69 -1.93 6.47
C ASN A 103 11.38 -2.70 6.63
N ALA A 104 10.42 -2.09 7.34
CA ALA A 104 9.08 -2.60 7.55
C ALA A 104 8.09 -1.78 6.70
N ALA A 105 8.11 -1.96 5.38
CA ALA A 105 7.15 -1.31 4.51
C ALA A 105 5.74 -1.87 4.74
N ILE A 106 4.72 -1.02 4.69
CA ILE A 106 3.31 -1.41 4.63
C ILE A 106 2.70 -0.63 3.49
N VAL A 107 2.12 -1.35 2.52
CA VAL A 107 1.67 -0.79 1.26
C VAL A 107 0.23 -1.21 1.01
N LEU A 108 -0.65 -0.23 0.98
CA LEU A 108 -2.05 -0.37 0.59
C LEU A 108 -2.24 0.06 -0.86
N SER A 109 -3.27 -0.43 -1.52
CA SER A 109 -3.69 0.03 -2.84
C SER A 109 -5.17 0.37 -2.87
N VAL A 110 -5.57 1.20 -3.82
CA VAL A 110 -6.96 1.56 -4.07
C VAL A 110 -7.41 1.08 -5.44
N ALA A 111 -8.56 0.43 -5.50
CA ALA A 111 -9.11 -0.13 -6.72
C ALA A 111 -10.13 0.79 -7.41
N ASN A 112 -10.73 1.71 -6.67
CA ASN A 112 -11.82 2.54 -7.13
C ASN A 112 -11.98 3.82 -6.28
N VAL A 113 -12.92 4.69 -6.65
CA VAL A 113 -13.19 5.96 -5.97
C VAL A 113 -13.62 5.77 -4.51
N SER A 114 -14.39 4.72 -4.19
CA SER A 114 -14.80 4.43 -2.82
C SER A 114 -13.60 4.10 -1.92
N ASP A 115 -12.63 3.32 -2.45
CA ASP A 115 -11.42 2.98 -1.70
C ASP A 115 -10.55 4.20 -1.41
N CYS A 116 -10.55 5.21 -2.31
CA CYS A 116 -9.84 6.47 -2.07
C CYS A 116 -10.37 7.23 -0.84
N PHE A 117 -11.64 7.04 -0.49
CA PHE A 117 -12.20 7.61 0.74
C PHE A 117 -11.77 6.83 1.99
N TYR A 118 -11.75 5.50 1.93
CA TYR A 118 -11.46 4.67 3.11
C TYR A 118 -9.97 4.43 3.36
N ALA A 119 -9.15 4.37 2.32
CA ALA A 119 -7.71 4.10 2.43
C ALA A 119 -6.96 5.05 3.38
N PRO A 120 -7.21 6.38 3.38
CA PRO A 120 -6.57 7.29 4.34
C PRO A 120 -6.89 6.98 5.79
N HIS A 121 -8.10 6.51 6.11
CA HIS A 121 -8.50 6.13 7.46
C HIS A 121 -7.75 4.87 7.92
N VAL A 122 -7.71 3.84 7.06
CA VAL A 122 -6.97 2.60 7.34
C VAL A 122 -5.47 2.88 7.45
N ALA A 123 -4.91 3.68 6.53
CA ALA A 123 -3.50 4.05 6.59
C ALA A 123 -3.14 4.84 7.84
N ARG A 124 -3.99 5.78 8.28
CA ARG A 124 -3.81 6.52 9.54
C ARG A 124 -3.85 5.57 10.73
N TYR A 125 -4.84 4.68 10.78
CA TYR A 125 -4.94 3.65 11.83
C TYR A 125 -3.66 2.83 11.94
N LEU A 126 -3.18 2.28 10.82
CA LEU A 126 -1.95 1.49 10.78
C LEU A 126 -0.73 2.34 11.18
N ALA A 127 -0.61 3.57 10.65
CA ALA A 127 0.52 4.44 10.91
C ALA A 127 0.63 4.80 12.40
N GLU A 128 -0.47 5.17 13.03
CA GLU A 128 -0.48 5.60 14.44
C GLU A 128 -0.37 4.41 15.40
N THR A 129 -1.01 3.27 15.09
CA THR A 129 -0.91 2.05 15.90
C THR A 129 0.50 1.47 15.88
N LEU A 130 1.13 1.41 14.70
CA LEU A 130 2.43 0.77 14.51
C LEU A 130 3.61 1.76 14.63
N ARG A 131 3.33 3.07 14.69
CA ARG A 131 4.35 4.12 14.68
C ARG A 131 5.34 3.94 13.52
N THR A 132 4.78 3.87 12.31
CA THR A 132 5.55 3.67 11.07
C THR A 132 4.84 4.36 9.90
N PRO A 133 5.57 4.81 8.86
CA PRO A 133 4.92 5.37 7.69
C PRO A 133 4.23 4.29 6.84
N ILE A 134 3.03 4.62 6.36
CA ILE A 134 2.21 3.79 5.47
C ILE A 134 2.19 4.41 4.08
N THR A 135 2.29 3.58 3.04
CA THR A 135 2.16 4.01 1.64
C THR A 135 0.81 3.56 1.08
N ILE A 136 0.10 4.47 0.42
CA ILE A 136 -1.09 4.16 -0.38
C ILE A 136 -0.71 4.33 -1.84
N LEU A 137 -0.81 3.25 -2.62
CA LEU A 137 -0.63 3.27 -4.07
C LEU A 137 -1.99 3.48 -4.74
N SER A 138 -2.14 4.61 -5.39
CA SER A 138 -3.19 4.90 -6.38
C SER A 138 -2.54 4.96 -7.75
N ASP A 139 -3.33 5.22 -8.78
CA ASP A 139 -2.80 5.46 -10.13
C ASP A 139 -3.60 6.55 -10.86
N PHE A 140 -3.09 6.96 -12.01
CA PHE A 140 -3.71 8.01 -12.81
C PHE A 140 -5.15 7.66 -13.24
N HIS A 141 -5.45 6.37 -13.47
CA HIS A 141 -6.79 5.96 -13.87
C HIS A 141 -7.79 6.17 -12.73
N VAL A 142 -7.49 5.68 -11.52
CA VAL A 142 -8.35 5.88 -10.35
C VAL A 142 -8.47 7.37 -10.02
N ALA A 143 -7.36 8.11 -10.05
CA ALA A 143 -7.35 9.55 -9.71
C ALA A 143 -8.19 10.42 -10.65
N ASN A 144 -8.50 9.94 -11.85
CA ASN A 144 -9.34 10.65 -12.84
C ASN A 144 -10.68 9.93 -13.08
N SER A 145 -11.00 8.91 -12.30
CA SER A 145 -12.26 8.20 -12.41
C SER A 145 -13.37 8.91 -11.62
N PHE A 146 -14.60 8.69 -12.08
CA PHE A 146 -15.81 9.06 -11.35
C PHE A 146 -16.57 7.79 -10.99
N GLY A 147 -17.17 7.77 -9.82
CA GLY A 147 -17.94 6.63 -9.36
C GLY A 147 -19.11 7.06 -8.48
N VAL A 148 -20.13 6.21 -8.42
CA VAL A 148 -21.22 6.37 -7.46
C VAL A 148 -20.79 5.70 -6.16
N VAL A 149 -20.78 6.45 -5.08
CA VAL A 149 -20.55 5.95 -3.73
C VAL A 149 -21.88 5.97 -3.00
N ASN A 150 -22.47 4.80 -2.75
CA ASN A 150 -23.82 4.70 -2.22
C ASN A 150 -23.95 5.19 -0.77
N GLU A 151 -22.93 4.95 0.06
CA GLU A 151 -22.85 5.47 1.43
C GLU A 151 -21.39 5.69 1.82
N MET A 152 -21.07 6.93 2.17
CA MET A 152 -19.83 7.23 2.87
C MET A 152 -20.17 7.33 4.36
N ARG A 153 -19.72 6.36 5.15
CA ARG A 153 -19.79 6.48 6.59
C ARG A 153 -18.77 7.51 7.04
N SER A 154 -19.22 8.50 7.80
CA SER A 154 -18.31 9.43 8.47
C SER A 154 -17.46 8.63 9.45
N CYS A 155 -16.15 8.56 9.17
CA CYS A 155 -15.17 8.05 10.11
C CYS A 155 -14.61 9.25 10.89
N GLN A 156 -15.41 9.83 11.79
CA GLN A 156 -14.85 10.75 12.77
C GLN A 156 -13.98 9.90 13.72
N LEU A 157 -12.68 9.92 13.49
CA LEU A 157 -11.70 9.27 14.33
C LEU A 157 -11.13 10.31 15.28
N ASP A 158 -11.80 10.54 16.41
CA ASP A 158 -11.20 11.24 17.55
C ASP A 158 -10.04 10.38 18.11
N ASP A 159 -10.22 9.06 18.14
CA ASP A 159 -9.17 8.07 18.35
C ASP A 159 -9.12 7.10 17.14
N VAL A 160 -7.93 6.78 16.67
CA VAL A 160 -7.73 5.80 15.59
C VAL A 160 -8.18 4.40 15.99
N ALA A 161 -8.19 4.09 17.29
CA ALA A 161 -8.70 2.82 17.81
C ALA A 161 -10.21 2.62 17.57
N ASP A 162 -10.95 3.70 17.29
CA ASP A 162 -12.39 3.67 17.03
C ASP A 162 -12.73 3.34 15.57
N ILE A 163 -11.73 3.01 14.74
CA ILE A 163 -11.98 2.61 13.35
C ILE A 163 -12.93 1.41 13.29
N ALA A 164 -13.98 1.54 12.49
CA ALA A 164 -14.97 0.47 12.35
C ALA A 164 -14.35 -0.75 11.62
N THR A 165 -14.64 -1.95 12.12
CA THR A 165 -14.10 -3.21 11.57
C THR A 165 -14.43 -3.38 10.09
N ASP A 166 -15.64 -3.00 9.65
CA ASP A 166 -16.03 -3.07 8.24
C ASP A 166 -15.21 -2.16 7.31
N VAL A 167 -14.59 -1.10 7.84
CA VAL A 167 -13.64 -0.26 7.11
C VAL A 167 -12.30 -0.97 6.94
N LEU A 168 -11.83 -1.67 7.98
CA LEU A 168 -10.62 -2.48 7.91
C LEU A 168 -10.78 -3.66 6.95
N GLU A 169 -11.91 -4.35 7.03
CA GLU A 169 -12.24 -5.51 6.18
C GLU A 169 -12.24 -5.18 4.68
N ARG A 170 -12.50 -3.94 4.29
CA ARG A 170 -12.34 -3.49 2.89
C ARG A 170 -10.91 -3.63 2.37
N PHE A 171 -9.94 -3.63 3.27
CA PHE A 171 -8.50 -3.78 2.98
C PHE A 171 -7.97 -5.14 3.44
N ASP A 172 -8.86 -6.11 3.58
CA ASP A 172 -8.57 -7.47 4.03
C ASP A 172 -7.96 -7.52 5.45
N LEU A 173 -8.20 -6.47 6.27
CA LEU A 173 -7.63 -6.32 7.61
C LEU A 173 -8.66 -6.59 8.71
N GLN A 174 -8.18 -7.17 9.79
CA GLN A 174 -8.84 -7.20 11.11
C GLN A 174 -8.14 -6.22 12.06
N PRO A 175 -8.75 -5.85 13.19
CA PRO A 175 -8.08 -5.04 14.21
C PRO A 175 -6.73 -5.65 14.62
N LEU A 176 -5.69 -4.82 14.67
CA LEU A 176 -4.35 -5.27 15.01
C LEU A 176 -4.25 -5.68 16.48
N ALA A 177 -3.51 -6.74 16.74
CA ALA A 177 -2.93 -6.94 18.06
C ALA A 177 -1.89 -5.84 18.37
N VAL A 178 -1.66 -5.55 19.66
CA VAL A 178 -0.67 -4.54 20.06
C VAL A 178 0.71 -4.95 19.58
N ALA A 179 1.30 -4.12 18.72
CA ALA A 179 2.66 -4.31 18.24
C ALA A 179 3.67 -3.69 19.24
N PRO A 180 4.85 -4.31 19.40
CA PRO A 180 5.89 -3.75 20.25
C PRO A 180 6.43 -2.45 19.68
N LEU A 181 6.72 -1.49 20.56
CA LEU A 181 7.38 -0.22 20.23
C LEU A 181 8.77 -0.19 20.86
N ILE A 182 9.72 0.46 20.20
CA ILE A 182 11.06 0.72 20.76
C ILE A 182 10.94 1.76 21.87
N HIS A 183 10.16 2.81 21.61
CA HIS A 183 9.90 3.89 22.55
C HIS A 183 8.46 3.87 23.05
N PRO A 184 8.19 3.47 24.29
CA PRO A 184 6.83 3.46 24.84
C PRO A 184 6.24 4.88 25.00
N ASN A 185 7.08 5.90 25.29
CA ASN A 185 6.59 7.28 25.34
C ASN A 185 6.48 7.88 23.94
N GLN A 186 5.27 8.07 23.48
CA GLN A 186 4.93 8.62 22.17
C GLN A 186 4.25 10.00 22.25
N ALA A 187 4.21 10.60 23.44
CA ALA A 187 3.56 11.89 23.65
C ALA A 187 4.22 13.00 22.79
N ALA A 188 3.38 13.87 22.25
CA ALA A 188 3.85 15.05 21.56
C ALA A 188 4.60 16.00 22.54
N PRO A 189 5.51 16.86 22.05
CA PRO A 189 6.21 17.82 22.88
C PRO A 189 5.26 18.67 23.72
N GLY A 190 5.56 18.80 25.01
CA GLY A 190 4.74 19.55 25.96
C GLY A 190 3.55 18.78 26.56
N HIS A 191 3.25 17.57 26.12
CA HIS A 191 2.17 16.71 26.65
C HIS A 191 2.64 15.67 27.66
N SER A 192 3.94 15.56 27.87
CA SER A 192 4.57 14.70 28.88
C SER A 192 5.72 15.44 29.55
N PRO A 193 5.97 15.22 30.85
CA PRO A 193 7.19 15.72 31.51
C PRO A 193 8.46 15.08 30.95
N ASP A 194 8.34 13.90 30.34
CA ASP A 194 9.47 13.17 29.77
C ASP A 194 9.74 13.63 28.33
N MET A 195 10.96 14.09 28.10
CA MET A 195 11.41 14.47 26.76
C MET A 195 11.73 13.23 25.94
N ARG A 196 11.06 13.09 24.79
CA ARG A 196 11.42 12.08 23.79
C ARG A 196 12.52 12.61 22.86
N ARG A 197 13.63 11.89 22.79
CA ARG A 197 14.65 12.16 21.77
C ARG A 197 14.25 11.47 20.47
N ILE A 198 14.21 12.21 19.37
CA ILE A 198 14.01 11.68 18.02
C ILE A 198 15.35 11.66 17.30
N THR A 199 15.71 10.51 16.75
CA THR A 199 16.96 10.30 16.04
C THR A 199 16.83 9.16 15.03
N GLY A 200 17.62 9.18 13.96
CA GLY A 200 17.80 8.07 13.03
C GLY A 200 18.75 6.98 13.52
N LEU A 201 19.22 7.05 14.78
CA LEU A 201 20.12 6.06 15.38
C LEU A 201 19.34 5.06 16.24
N ASN A 202 19.89 3.84 16.40
CA ASN A 202 19.34 2.91 17.36
C ASN A 202 19.42 3.45 18.79
N THR A 203 18.36 3.22 19.55
CA THR A 203 18.26 3.64 20.95
C THR A 203 17.92 2.42 21.82
N ASP A 204 18.34 2.46 23.07
CA ASP A 204 17.92 1.50 24.07
C ASP A 204 16.50 1.80 24.60
N SER A 205 16.02 1.00 25.55
CA SER A 205 14.69 1.15 26.15
C SER A 205 14.49 2.47 26.93
N GLU A 206 15.59 3.17 27.27
CA GLU A 206 15.56 4.46 27.94
C GLU A 206 15.62 5.64 26.95
N GLY A 207 15.71 5.35 25.64
CA GLY A 207 15.83 6.36 24.60
C GLY A 207 17.24 6.91 24.40
N SER A 208 18.25 6.31 25.03
CA SER A 208 19.65 6.69 24.86
C SER A 208 20.23 6.04 23.59
N ILE A 209 21.04 6.80 22.83
CA ILE A 209 21.71 6.27 21.63
C ILE A 209 22.62 5.11 22.02
N SER A 210 22.51 4.01 21.30
CA SER A 210 23.26 2.79 21.57
C SER A 210 23.86 2.20 20.29
N TYR A 211 25.16 1.86 20.35
CA TYR A 211 25.90 1.15 19.30
C TYR A 211 26.13 -0.32 19.64
N ARG A 212 25.45 -0.83 20.67
CA ARG A 212 25.57 -2.23 21.08
C ARG A 212 24.89 -3.14 20.06
N ALA A 213 25.50 -4.29 19.77
CA ALA A 213 24.97 -5.27 18.83
C ALA A 213 23.59 -5.79 19.26
N GLU A 214 23.36 -6.02 20.55
CA GLU A 214 22.11 -6.50 21.11
C GLU A 214 20.97 -5.48 20.88
N THR A 215 21.25 -4.18 21.09
CA THR A 215 20.29 -3.09 20.83
C THR A 215 19.90 -3.04 19.35
N ALA A 216 20.87 -3.16 18.45
CA ALA A 216 20.62 -3.19 17.01
C ALA A 216 19.75 -4.40 16.62
N GLN A 217 20.09 -5.60 17.12
CA GLN A 217 19.31 -6.81 16.86
C GLN A 217 17.88 -6.70 17.38
N GLN A 218 17.70 -6.18 18.59
CA GLN A 218 16.37 -5.98 19.18
C GLN A 218 15.54 -4.97 18.37
N ALA A 219 16.13 -3.87 17.92
CA ALA A 219 15.45 -2.88 17.10
C ALA A 219 14.98 -3.45 15.75
N HIS A 220 15.80 -4.33 15.13
CA HIS A 220 15.37 -5.06 13.92
C HIS A 220 14.21 -6.00 14.21
N ALA A 221 14.29 -6.79 15.30
CA ALA A 221 13.23 -7.70 15.70
C ALA A 221 11.91 -6.94 15.94
N THR A 222 11.95 -5.77 16.60
CA THR A 222 10.77 -4.92 16.83
C THR A 222 10.16 -4.44 15.51
N ARG A 223 10.96 -4.03 14.53
CA ARG A 223 10.45 -3.61 13.21
C ARG A 223 9.80 -4.77 12.45
N VAL A 224 10.39 -5.97 12.51
CA VAL A 224 9.80 -7.18 11.91
C VAL A 224 8.48 -7.54 12.60
N ALA A 225 8.43 -7.48 13.93
CA ALA A 225 7.19 -7.77 14.68
C ALA A 225 6.02 -6.84 14.33
N LYS A 226 6.29 -5.59 13.88
CA LYS A 226 5.24 -4.70 13.34
C LYS A 226 4.66 -5.23 12.04
N LEU A 227 5.48 -5.80 11.14
CA LEU A 227 4.99 -6.46 9.93
C LEU A 227 4.20 -7.71 10.25
N ASP A 228 4.69 -8.51 11.19
CA ASP A 228 4.00 -9.74 11.61
C ASP A 228 2.63 -9.43 12.20
N ALA A 229 2.50 -8.36 12.99
CA ALA A 229 1.21 -7.92 13.49
C ALA A 229 0.20 -7.57 12.36
N VAL A 230 0.69 -7.01 11.25
CA VAL A 230 -0.17 -6.77 10.06
C VAL A 230 -0.47 -8.09 9.34
N ARG A 231 0.53 -8.97 9.14
CA ARG A 231 0.34 -10.29 8.50
C ARG A 231 -0.71 -11.14 9.22
N ASP A 232 -0.66 -11.13 10.54
CA ASP A 232 -1.58 -11.90 11.40
C ASP A 232 -3.02 -11.33 11.37
N ALA A 233 -3.15 -10.02 11.13
CA ALA A 233 -4.44 -9.35 10.98
C ALA A 233 -5.01 -9.43 9.55
N LEU A 234 -4.21 -9.86 8.56
CA LEU A 234 -4.66 -9.95 7.17
C LEU A 234 -5.41 -11.26 6.91
N ALA A 235 -6.62 -11.12 6.41
CA ALA A 235 -7.33 -12.21 5.75
C ALA A 235 -6.80 -12.41 4.31
N VAL A 236 -6.88 -13.64 3.81
CA VAL A 236 -6.66 -13.86 2.36
C VAL A 236 -7.78 -13.17 1.58
N PRO A 237 -7.46 -12.40 0.55
CA PRO A 237 -8.48 -11.72 -0.25
C PRO A 237 -9.52 -12.70 -0.81
N THR A 238 -10.76 -12.23 -0.89
CA THR A 238 -11.88 -13.05 -1.39
C THR A 238 -11.64 -13.49 -2.83
N ILE A 239 -11.86 -14.78 -3.09
CA ILE A 239 -11.79 -15.34 -4.42
C ILE A 239 -13.08 -15.04 -5.17
N HIS A 240 -12.98 -14.46 -6.36
CA HIS A 240 -14.06 -14.21 -7.30
C HIS A 240 -14.08 -15.30 -8.37
N GLY A 241 -15.25 -15.86 -8.68
CA GLY A 241 -15.41 -16.93 -9.66
C GLY A 241 -15.32 -18.34 -9.06
N ASP A 242 -14.81 -19.31 -9.81
CA ASP A 242 -14.81 -20.73 -9.43
C ASP A 242 -13.65 -21.06 -8.49
N THR A 243 -13.94 -21.22 -7.20
CA THR A 243 -12.94 -21.56 -6.17
C THR A 243 -12.27 -22.93 -6.36
N ALA A 244 -12.83 -23.79 -7.22
CA ALA A 244 -12.25 -25.09 -7.59
C ALA A 244 -11.62 -25.07 -8.98
N ALA A 245 -11.39 -23.87 -9.55
CA ALA A 245 -10.67 -23.72 -10.81
C ALA A 245 -9.19 -24.12 -10.66
N GLY A 246 -8.60 -24.62 -11.76
CA GLY A 246 -7.14 -24.87 -11.80
C GLY A 246 -6.33 -23.59 -11.99
N VAL A 247 -6.93 -22.49 -12.45
CA VAL A 247 -6.27 -21.24 -12.78
C VAL A 247 -6.75 -20.10 -11.88
N LEU A 248 -5.81 -19.38 -11.28
CA LEU A 248 -6.05 -18.18 -10.50
C LEU A 248 -5.36 -16.97 -11.14
N LEU A 249 -6.13 -15.89 -11.32
CA LEU A 249 -5.59 -14.58 -11.71
C LEU A 249 -5.50 -13.67 -10.50
N CYS A 250 -4.33 -13.11 -10.25
CA CYS A 250 -4.06 -12.17 -9.18
C CYS A 250 -3.88 -10.76 -9.72
N GLY A 251 -4.54 -9.77 -9.11
CA GLY A 251 -4.39 -8.36 -9.47
C GLY A 251 -4.44 -7.45 -8.26
N TRP A 252 -4.07 -6.19 -8.42
CA TRP A 252 -4.12 -5.16 -7.39
C TRP A 252 -4.45 -3.78 -7.98
N GLY A 253 -4.75 -2.81 -7.12
CA GLY A 253 -5.04 -1.45 -7.56
C GLY A 253 -6.20 -1.38 -8.55
N SER A 254 -6.11 -0.54 -9.56
CA SER A 254 -7.16 -0.29 -10.55
C SER A 254 -7.47 -1.46 -11.49
N SER A 255 -6.73 -2.57 -11.40
CA SER A 255 -7.00 -3.77 -12.21
C SER A 255 -8.27 -4.53 -11.80
N ARG A 256 -8.82 -4.28 -10.59
CA ARG A 256 -9.92 -5.06 -10.01
C ARG A 256 -11.14 -5.19 -10.90
N GLY A 257 -11.63 -4.08 -11.44
CA GLY A 257 -12.84 -4.08 -12.27
C GLY A 257 -12.67 -4.93 -13.52
N ALA A 258 -11.57 -4.68 -14.25
CA ALA A 258 -11.25 -5.45 -15.46
C ALA A 258 -11.01 -6.94 -15.17
N LEU A 259 -10.35 -7.25 -14.05
CA LEU A 259 -10.08 -8.63 -13.63
C LEU A 259 -11.36 -9.40 -13.35
N TYR A 260 -12.27 -8.84 -12.53
CA TYR A 260 -13.50 -9.54 -12.15
C TYR A 260 -14.46 -9.67 -13.30
N GLU A 261 -14.63 -8.65 -14.13
CA GLU A 261 -15.45 -8.71 -15.34
C GLU A 261 -14.91 -9.74 -16.34
N ALA A 262 -13.59 -9.85 -16.51
CA ALA A 262 -12.98 -10.88 -17.35
C ALA A 262 -13.23 -12.29 -16.82
N VAL A 263 -13.16 -12.50 -15.49
CA VAL A 263 -13.49 -13.78 -14.87
C VAL A 263 -14.96 -14.15 -15.12
N ASP A 264 -15.88 -13.19 -14.96
CA ASP A 264 -17.30 -13.40 -15.21
C ASP A 264 -17.59 -13.73 -16.68
N GLU A 265 -16.95 -13.02 -17.63
CA GLU A 265 -17.08 -13.27 -19.08
C GLU A 265 -16.54 -14.67 -19.46
N LEU A 266 -15.37 -15.04 -18.93
CA LEU A 266 -14.78 -16.36 -19.16
C LEU A 266 -15.63 -17.48 -18.54
N ALA A 267 -16.16 -17.27 -17.34
CA ALA A 267 -17.08 -18.22 -16.70
C ALA A 267 -18.37 -18.43 -17.51
N ALA A 268 -18.94 -17.34 -18.05
CA ALA A 268 -20.11 -17.40 -18.94
C ALA A 268 -19.81 -18.17 -20.25
N ALA A 269 -18.53 -18.17 -20.69
CA ALA A 269 -18.05 -18.96 -21.83
C ALA A 269 -17.70 -20.42 -21.47
N GLY A 270 -17.89 -20.84 -20.22
CA GLY A 270 -17.62 -22.20 -19.74
C GLY A 270 -16.16 -22.46 -19.32
N VAL A 271 -15.33 -21.41 -19.19
CA VAL A 271 -13.94 -21.51 -18.71
C VAL A 271 -13.93 -21.47 -17.19
N ARG A 272 -13.32 -22.47 -16.56
CA ARG A 272 -13.16 -22.52 -15.10
C ARG A 272 -11.95 -21.70 -14.70
N ILE A 273 -12.20 -20.54 -14.08
CA ILE A 273 -11.17 -19.57 -13.69
C ILE A 273 -11.59 -18.82 -12.42
N ALA A 274 -10.61 -18.37 -11.65
CA ALA A 274 -10.82 -17.57 -10.47
C ALA A 274 -9.98 -16.29 -10.53
N GLY A 275 -10.44 -15.25 -9.84
CA GLY A 275 -9.73 -13.98 -9.65
C GLY A 275 -9.55 -13.67 -8.17
N MET A 276 -8.40 -13.07 -7.82
CA MET A 276 -8.10 -12.57 -6.49
C MET A 276 -7.51 -11.17 -6.60
N HIS A 277 -8.06 -10.21 -5.86
CA HIS A 277 -7.58 -8.83 -5.87
C HIS A 277 -7.08 -8.41 -4.49
N PHE A 278 -5.94 -7.74 -4.45
CA PHE A 278 -5.25 -7.35 -3.23
C PHE A 278 -5.39 -5.84 -2.98
N HIS A 279 -5.97 -5.46 -1.84
CA HIS A 279 -5.97 -4.08 -1.35
C HIS A 279 -4.75 -3.80 -0.47
N THR A 280 -4.37 -4.74 0.40
CA THR A 280 -3.07 -4.71 1.05
C THR A 280 -2.08 -5.48 0.18
N VAL A 281 -1.14 -4.74 -0.42
CA VAL A 281 -0.19 -5.30 -1.39
C VAL A 281 1.06 -5.82 -0.68
N PHE A 282 1.42 -5.20 0.45
CA PHE A 282 2.51 -5.67 1.31
C PHE A 282 2.29 -5.19 2.76
N PRO A 283 2.55 -6.05 3.80
CA PRO A 283 2.88 -7.47 3.69
C PRO A 283 1.72 -8.32 3.17
N LEU A 284 1.99 -9.55 2.78
CA LEU A 284 0.97 -10.51 2.33
C LEU A 284 0.48 -11.38 3.50
N PRO A 285 -0.80 -11.86 3.47
CA PRO A 285 -1.34 -12.73 4.52
C PRO A 285 -0.56 -14.04 4.62
N GLN A 286 -0.33 -14.53 5.83
CA GLN A 286 0.42 -15.76 6.07
C GLN A 286 -0.20 -16.99 5.38
N ALA A 287 -1.53 -17.07 5.36
CA ALA A 287 -2.25 -18.19 4.74
C ALA A 287 -2.23 -18.17 3.20
N LEU A 288 -1.76 -17.09 2.57
CA LEU A 288 -1.77 -16.94 1.10
C LEU A 288 -1.01 -18.07 0.39
N THR A 289 0.16 -18.46 0.90
CA THR A 289 0.98 -19.54 0.33
C THR A 289 0.17 -20.83 0.15
N SER A 290 -0.59 -21.23 1.17
CA SER A 290 -1.42 -22.44 1.10
C SER A 290 -2.54 -22.32 0.09
N VAL A 291 -3.12 -21.12 -0.05
CA VAL A 291 -4.18 -20.87 -1.04
C VAL A 291 -3.62 -20.93 -2.46
N LEU A 292 -2.48 -20.29 -2.73
CA LEU A 292 -1.85 -20.32 -4.06
C LEU A 292 -1.45 -21.73 -4.49
N HIS A 293 -0.94 -22.56 -3.58
CA HIS A 293 -0.63 -23.96 -3.85
C HIS A 293 -1.86 -24.83 -4.17
N GLY A 294 -3.05 -24.37 -3.90
CA GLY A 294 -4.31 -25.04 -4.28
C GLY A 294 -4.66 -24.92 -5.76
N TYR A 295 -3.96 -24.09 -6.53
CA TYR A 295 -4.17 -23.88 -7.95
C TYR A 295 -3.05 -24.52 -8.80
N ASP A 296 -3.41 -25.05 -9.97
CA ASP A 296 -2.44 -25.61 -10.90
C ASP A 296 -1.56 -24.53 -11.54
N GLN A 297 -2.16 -23.34 -11.76
CA GLN A 297 -1.49 -22.19 -12.35
C GLN A 297 -1.94 -20.90 -11.67
N VAL A 298 -0.98 -20.05 -11.33
CA VAL A 298 -1.21 -18.75 -10.78
C VAL A 298 -0.56 -17.69 -11.66
N PHE A 299 -1.35 -16.71 -12.06
CA PHE A 299 -0.92 -15.62 -12.92
C PHE A 299 -1.22 -14.26 -12.31
N THR A 300 -0.44 -13.24 -12.69
CA THR A 300 -0.76 -11.84 -12.42
C THR A 300 -1.31 -11.13 -13.64
N VAL A 301 -2.16 -10.14 -13.34
CA VAL A 301 -2.70 -9.15 -14.27
C VAL A 301 -2.37 -7.78 -13.71
N GLU A 302 -1.46 -7.06 -14.35
CA GLU A 302 -0.90 -5.81 -13.82
C GLU A 302 -0.61 -4.78 -14.91
N GLN A 303 -0.70 -3.49 -14.55
CA GLN A 303 -0.36 -2.37 -15.42
C GLN A 303 1.11 -1.99 -15.25
N ALA A 304 1.99 -2.97 -15.41
CA ALA A 304 3.44 -2.83 -15.39
C ALA A 304 4.03 -3.81 -16.40
N TYR A 305 5.25 -3.55 -16.88
CA TYR A 305 5.86 -4.47 -17.83
C TYR A 305 6.12 -5.84 -17.20
N GLY A 306 5.75 -6.86 -17.92
CA GLY A 306 6.06 -8.25 -17.60
C GLY A 306 5.81 -9.15 -18.79
N ASP A 307 6.59 -10.22 -18.90
CA ASP A 307 6.45 -11.24 -19.95
C ASP A 307 6.87 -12.63 -19.39
N ALA A 308 6.93 -13.63 -20.24
CA ALA A 308 7.28 -14.99 -19.85
C ALA A 308 8.72 -15.13 -19.29
N ARG A 309 9.62 -14.19 -19.59
CA ARG A 309 11.02 -14.19 -19.13
C ARG A 309 11.24 -13.24 -17.95
N HIS A 310 10.46 -12.17 -17.91
CA HIS A 310 10.59 -11.09 -16.94
C HIS A 310 9.26 -10.94 -16.21
N PRO A 311 9.11 -11.53 -15.02
CA PRO A 311 7.88 -11.38 -14.26
C PRO A 311 7.64 -9.90 -13.97
N GLY A 312 6.38 -9.48 -14.07
CA GLY A 312 5.97 -8.15 -13.63
C GLY A 312 6.21 -7.96 -12.13
N PRO A 313 6.26 -6.72 -11.64
CA PRO A 313 6.59 -6.41 -10.25
C PRO A 313 5.75 -7.17 -9.23
N PHE A 314 4.45 -7.32 -9.48
CA PHE A 314 3.58 -8.05 -8.55
C PHE A 314 3.77 -9.56 -8.61
N ALA A 315 4.00 -10.13 -9.79
CA ALA A 315 4.36 -11.53 -9.93
C ALA A 315 5.68 -11.84 -9.19
N ALA A 316 6.68 -10.97 -9.34
CA ALA A 316 7.95 -11.09 -8.64
C ALA A 316 7.77 -11.03 -7.10
N LEU A 317 6.97 -10.11 -6.61
CA LEU A 317 6.66 -9.97 -5.19
C LEU A 317 5.95 -11.22 -4.64
N LEU A 318 4.91 -11.73 -5.33
CA LEU A 318 4.21 -12.94 -4.92
C LEU A 318 5.16 -14.14 -4.88
N ARG A 319 6.03 -14.30 -5.88
CA ARG A 319 7.07 -15.37 -5.89
C ARG A 319 8.03 -15.26 -4.71
N GLN A 320 8.49 -14.05 -4.42
CA GLN A 320 9.41 -13.80 -3.31
C GLN A 320 8.79 -14.17 -1.96
N GLU A 321 7.55 -13.75 -1.73
CA GLU A 321 6.89 -13.90 -0.43
C GLU A 321 6.29 -15.29 -0.21
N THR A 322 5.92 -16.01 -1.27
CA THR A 322 5.21 -17.29 -1.16
C THR A 322 5.99 -18.49 -1.67
N ALA A 323 7.08 -18.28 -2.39
CA ALA A 323 7.84 -19.30 -3.12
C ALA A 323 6.99 -20.11 -4.14
N CYS A 324 5.81 -19.61 -4.54
CA CYS A 324 4.97 -20.21 -5.55
C CYS A 324 5.43 -19.80 -6.97
N ASP A 325 5.19 -20.67 -7.97
CA ASP A 325 5.43 -20.31 -9.38
C ASP A 325 4.28 -19.41 -9.89
N VAL A 326 4.42 -18.12 -9.62
CA VAL A 326 3.48 -17.10 -10.12
C VAL A 326 4.06 -16.50 -11.39
N ARG A 327 3.28 -16.47 -12.47
CA ARG A 327 3.68 -15.93 -13.78
C ARG A 327 2.86 -14.71 -14.15
N THR A 328 3.39 -13.87 -15.01
CA THR A 328 2.64 -12.73 -15.56
C THR A 328 1.85 -13.20 -16.78
N LEU A 329 0.52 -13.10 -16.72
CA LEU A 329 -0.36 -13.31 -17.86
C LEU A 329 -0.49 -12.03 -18.69
N VAL A 330 -0.81 -10.93 -18.01
CA VAL A 330 -0.90 -9.61 -18.63
C VAL A 330 0.02 -8.65 -17.89
N GLY A 331 1.09 -8.23 -18.56
CA GLY A 331 2.00 -7.17 -18.12
C GLY A 331 1.94 -5.99 -19.07
N GLN A 332 1.05 -5.01 -18.80
CA GLN A 332 0.73 -3.94 -19.73
C GLN A 332 1.29 -2.59 -19.28
N ALA A 333 2.47 -2.20 -19.76
CA ALA A 333 3.08 -0.88 -19.57
C ALA A 333 2.84 0.03 -20.79
N THR A 334 1.57 0.34 -21.08
CA THR A 334 1.18 1.09 -22.30
C THR A 334 0.61 2.48 -21.99
N GLY A 335 0.48 2.82 -20.73
CA GLY A 335 -0.20 4.03 -20.28
C GLY A 335 -1.71 4.01 -20.48
N ARG A 336 -2.29 2.86 -20.80
CA ARG A 336 -3.74 2.63 -20.94
C ARG A 336 -4.26 1.78 -19.79
N PRO A 337 -5.47 2.04 -19.31
CA PRO A 337 -6.11 1.14 -18.35
C PRO A 337 -6.26 -0.28 -18.91
N LEU A 338 -6.20 -1.28 -18.04
CA LEU A 338 -6.56 -2.65 -18.41
C LEU A 338 -8.05 -2.71 -18.77
N THR A 339 -8.35 -3.55 -19.74
CA THR A 339 -9.75 -3.87 -20.12
C THR A 339 -10.02 -5.35 -19.89
N PRO A 340 -11.29 -5.75 -19.65
CA PRO A 340 -11.67 -7.15 -19.55
C PRO A 340 -11.25 -7.94 -20.79
N GLY A 341 -11.46 -7.39 -22.00
CA GLY A 341 -11.08 -8.02 -23.26
C GLY A 341 -9.59 -8.36 -23.35
N THR A 342 -8.70 -7.47 -22.87
CA THR A 342 -7.25 -7.75 -22.84
C THR A 342 -6.93 -9.01 -22.02
N ILE A 343 -7.61 -9.19 -20.89
CA ILE A 343 -7.41 -10.35 -20.00
C ILE A 343 -8.02 -11.61 -20.62
N VAL A 344 -9.23 -11.50 -21.17
CA VAL A 344 -9.95 -12.62 -21.85
C VAL A 344 -9.14 -13.15 -23.02
N ASP A 345 -8.59 -12.25 -23.86
CA ASP A 345 -7.77 -12.64 -25.01
C ASP A 345 -6.49 -13.34 -24.57
N ALA A 346 -5.79 -12.82 -23.55
CA ALA A 346 -4.58 -13.43 -23.00
C ALA A 346 -4.84 -14.85 -22.43
N VAL A 347 -5.97 -15.05 -21.73
CA VAL A 347 -6.36 -16.38 -21.23
C VAL A 347 -6.63 -17.34 -22.38
N LYS A 348 -7.35 -16.91 -23.42
CA LYS A 348 -7.64 -17.75 -24.60
C LYS A 348 -6.36 -18.11 -25.37
N GLU A 349 -5.45 -17.19 -25.55
CA GLU A 349 -4.15 -17.42 -26.19
C GLU A 349 -3.28 -18.39 -25.38
N GLY A 350 -3.23 -18.21 -24.05
CA GLY A 350 -2.47 -19.10 -23.15
C GLY A 350 -3.05 -20.51 -23.03
N ALA A 351 -4.32 -20.72 -23.30
CA ALA A 351 -4.94 -22.05 -23.31
C ALA A 351 -4.57 -22.89 -24.56
N HIS A 352 -3.91 -22.30 -25.55
CA HIS A 352 -3.47 -22.99 -26.78
C HIS A 352 -1.96 -23.22 -26.86
N GLY A 353 -1.18 -22.87 -25.83
CA GLY A 353 0.26 -23.12 -25.69
C GLY A 353 0.56 -24.00 -24.49
#